data_0bf4089d49842e50f46e2fe3789dd75e
#
_entry.id   0bf4089d49842e50f46e2fe3789dd75e
#
_cell.length_a   1.000
_cell.length_b   1.000
_cell.length_c   1.000
_cell.angle_alpha   90.00
_cell.angle_beta   90.00
_cell.angle_gamma   90.00
#
_symmetry.space_group_name_H-M   'P 1'
#
loop_
_entity.id
_entity.type
_entity.pdbx_description
1 polymer ?
#
loop_
_entity_poly.entity_id
_entity_poly.type
_entity_poly.pdbx_seq_one_letter_code
_entity_poly.pdbx_strand_id
1 'polypeptide(L)'
;MIGIGLVCGAVALPILLTERALHIAPERRVTPDRAKAEEIAGLAGASWREAAISSADGAALKGWVFLPASERESGKAVILLHGAGDSRKGMLGFARFFAQHGYAALVVDSRGHGVSAGPRVTYGLLEKTDMTRWADYLLSLKPGARLYGLGMSMGASILIQALDNEKRFRSVVAECPYATFRAAASERIPRLTGLPAAFASPIIGAAFLYARLRYGYDLDAVSPVESLRRTHTPVLLIHGLADDRTDPGQSRELHAANPANSELWEVPGAKHVQASVVAQREFEERVMRWFEK
;
A
#
# COMPACT_ATOMS: atom_id res chain seq x y z
N MET A 1 37.05 -19.07 -18.83
CA MET A 1 35.79 -19.52 -18.20
C MET A 1 35.25 -18.60 -17.11
N ILE A 2 36.10 -17.93 -16.31
CA ILE A 2 35.63 -17.01 -15.23
C ILE A 2 34.87 -15.79 -15.78
N GLY A 3 35.26 -15.24 -16.92
CA GLY A 3 34.62 -14.07 -17.52
C GLY A 3 33.18 -14.28 -18.02
N ILE A 4 32.90 -15.48 -18.57
CA ILE A 4 31.55 -15.83 -19.08
C ILE A 4 30.56 -16.00 -17.90
N GLY A 5 31.01 -16.61 -16.80
CA GLY A 5 30.19 -16.77 -15.61
C GLY A 5 29.81 -15.44 -14.94
N LEU A 6 30.74 -14.47 -14.92
CA LEU A 6 30.49 -13.12 -14.38
C LEU A 6 29.52 -12.32 -15.25
N VAL A 7 29.64 -12.40 -16.57
CA VAL A 7 28.73 -11.73 -17.52
C VAL A 7 27.33 -12.36 -17.45
N CYS A 8 27.22 -13.68 -17.38
CA CYS A 8 25.92 -14.35 -17.20
C CYS A 8 25.25 -13.97 -15.88
N GLY A 9 26.00 -13.86 -14.77
CA GLY A 9 25.49 -13.43 -13.48
C GLY A 9 25.02 -11.97 -13.45
N ALA A 10 25.77 -11.08 -14.12
CA ALA A 10 25.44 -9.65 -14.21
C ALA A 10 24.14 -9.37 -14.97
N VAL A 11 23.73 -10.26 -15.89
CA VAL A 11 22.47 -10.16 -16.64
C VAL A 11 21.35 -10.93 -15.95
N ALA A 12 21.62 -12.15 -15.49
CA ALA A 12 20.59 -13.03 -14.93
C ALA A 12 20.04 -12.51 -13.59
N LEU A 13 20.88 -11.95 -12.73
CA LEU A 13 20.45 -11.47 -11.41
C LEU A 13 19.43 -10.32 -11.48
N PRO A 14 19.65 -9.23 -12.25
CA PRO A 14 18.64 -8.18 -12.42
C PRO A 14 17.32 -8.72 -12.99
N ILE A 15 17.36 -9.62 -13.97
CA ILE A 15 16.15 -10.25 -14.53
C ILE A 15 15.41 -11.01 -13.43
N LEU A 16 16.09 -11.91 -12.72
CA LEU A 16 15.48 -12.71 -11.65
C LEU A 16 14.86 -11.86 -10.55
N LEU A 17 15.55 -10.81 -10.14
CA LEU A 17 15.06 -9.89 -9.11
C LEU A 17 13.82 -9.14 -9.60
N THR A 18 13.80 -8.70 -10.87
CA THR A 18 12.64 -8.03 -11.46
C THR A 18 11.44 -8.97 -11.54
N GLU A 19 11.63 -10.18 -12.08
CA GLU A 19 10.55 -11.17 -12.18
C GLU A 19 9.98 -11.49 -10.80
N ARG A 20 10.86 -11.69 -9.81
CA ARG A 20 10.44 -11.96 -8.44
C ARG A 20 9.73 -10.77 -7.78
N ALA A 21 10.10 -9.53 -8.10
CA ALA A 21 9.47 -8.33 -7.58
C ALA A 21 8.08 -8.10 -8.21
N LEU A 22 7.98 -8.24 -9.52
CA LEU A 22 6.74 -7.97 -10.25
C LEU A 22 5.72 -9.12 -10.18
N HIS A 23 6.16 -10.35 -9.91
CA HIS A 23 5.28 -11.51 -9.83
C HIS A 23 5.24 -12.07 -8.41
N ILE A 24 4.09 -11.97 -7.76
CA ILE A 24 3.87 -12.70 -6.51
C ILE A 24 3.58 -14.15 -6.85
N ALA A 25 4.41 -15.05 -6.33
CA ALA A 25 4.26 -16.47 -6.54
C ALA A 25 2.85 -16.93 -6.09
N PRO A 26 2.16 -17.78 -6.87
CA PRO A 26 0.79 -18.20 -6.58
C PRO A 26 0.61 -18.77 -5.17
N GLU A 27 1.60 -19.49 -4.65
CA GLU A 27 1.62 -20.05 -3.30
C GLU A 27 1.70 -18.98 -2.19
N ARG A 28 2.07 -17.75 -2.52
CA ARG A 28 2.08 -16.58 -1.63
C ARG A 28 0.82 -15.75 -1.72
N ARG A 29 -0.10 -16.10 -2.64
CA ARG A 29 -1.40 -15.46 -2.73
C ARG A 29 -2.26 -15.98 -1.60
N VAL A 30 -2.49 -15.14 -0.61
CA VAL A 30 -3.35 -15.49 0.53
C VAL A 30 -4.79 -15.55 0.05
N THR A 31 -5.41 -16.73 0.11
CA THR A 31 -6.83 -16.88 -0.21
C THR A 31 -7.68 -16.22 0.86
N PRO A 32 -8.61 -15.33 0.50
CA PRO A 32 -9.50 -14.71 1.46
C PRO A 32 -10.40 -15.74 2.13
N ASP A 33 -10.50 -15.63 3.44
CA ASP A 33 -11.36 -16.46 4.27
C ASP A 33 -12.67 -15.72 4.53
N ARG A 34 -13.75 -16.14 3.87
CA ARG A 34 -15.09 -15.55 4.03
C ARG A 34 -15.61 -15.68 5.46
N ALA A 35 -15.38 -16.80 6.11
CA ALA A 35 -15.81 -17.00 7.49
C ALA A 35 -15.18 -15.97 8.43
N LYS A 36 -13.92 -15.61 8.16
CA LYS A 36 -13.27 -14.53 8.91
C LYS A 36 -13.87 -13.15 8.63
N ALA A 37 -14.32 -12.89 7.41
CA ALA A 37 -15.02 -11.63 7.10
C ALA A 37 -16.37 -11.56 7.82
N GLU A 38 -17.12 -12.66 7.87
CA GLU A 38 -18.39 -12.76 8.62
C GLU A 38 -18.18 -12.55 10.11
N GLU A 39 -17.17 -13.20 10.70
CA GLU A 39 -16.80 -13.02 12.10
C GLU A 39 -16.49 -11.53 12.41
N ILE A 40 -15.66 -10.89 11.58
CA ILE A 40 -15.27 -9.49 11.74
C ILE A 40 -16.50 -8.57 11.60
N ALA A 41 -17.39 -8.82 10.65
CA ALA A 41 -18.62 -8.06 10.48
C ALA A 41 -19.53 -8.18 11.72
N GLY A 42 -19.70 -9.39 12.25
CA GLY A 42 -20.44 -9.63 13.48
C GLY A 42 -19.85 -8.89 14.68
N LEU A 43 -18.52 -8.97 14.88
CA LEU A 43 -17.82 -8.26 15.96
C LEU A 43 -17.89 -6.72 15.81
N ALA A 44 -18.03 -6.22 14.59
CA ALA A 44 -18.19 -4.81 14.31
C ALA A 44 -19.65 -4.32 14.40
N GLY A 45 -20.63 -5.22 14.46
CA GLY A 45 -22.04 -4.91 14.29
C GLY A 45 -22.31 -4.27 12.91
N ALA A 46 -21.70 -4.85 11.89
CA ALA A 46 -21.77 -4.38 10.50
C ALA A 46 -22.24 -5.52 9.58
N SER A 47 -22.78 -5.18 8.44
CA SER A 47 -22.92 -6.11 7.33
C SER A 47 -21.66 -6.11 6.46
N TRP A 48 -21.42 -7.20 5.73
CA TRP A 48 -20.35 -7.24 4.76
C TRP A 48 -20.81 -7.84 3.43
N ARG A 49 -20.12 -7.50 2.36
CA ARG A 49 -20.33 -8.10 1.04
C ARG A 49 -19.06 -8.08 0.21
N GLU A 50 -19.02 -8.91 -0.80
CA GLU A 50 -17.96 -8.87 -1.79
C GLU A 50 -18.04 -7.61 -2.64
N ALA A 51 -16.87 -7.09 -2.96
CA ALA A 51 -16.67 -5.97 -3.87
C ALA A 51 -15.85 -6.43 -5.07
N ALA A 52 -16.20 -5.97 -6.23
CA ALA A 52 -15.45 -6.23 -7.46
C ALA A 52 -15.51 -5.01 -8.37
N ILE A 53 -14.37 -4.69 -8.99
CA ILE A 53 -14.26 -3.67 -10.04
C ILE A 53 -13.42 -4.22 -11.20
N SER A 54 -13.54 -3.58 -12.35
CA SER A 54 -12.58 -3.73 -13.44
C SER A 54 -11.62 -2.53 -13.44
N SER A 55 -10.32 -2.81 -13.46
CA SER A 55 -9.29 -1.79 -13.62
C SER A 55 -9.30 -1.16 -15.03
N ALA A 56 -8.47 -0.14 -15.25
CA ALA A 56 -8.40 0.51 -16.56
C ALA A 56 -7.90 -0.41 -17.68
N ASP A 57 -7.07 -1.39 -17.35
CA ASP A 57 -6.53 -2.41 -18.25
C ASP A 57 -7.37 -3.70 -18.28
N GLY A 58 -8.57 -3.68 -17.68
CA GLY A 58 -9.49 -4.82 -17.66
C GLY A 58 -9.24 -5.87 -16.58
N ALA A 59 -8.23 -5.70 -15.72
CA ALA A 59 -7.99 -6.65 -14.63
C ALA A 59 -9.16 -6.63 -13.63
N ALA A 60 -9.70 -7.81 -13.27
CA ALA A 60 -10.74 -7.95 -12.28
C ALA A 60 -10.14 -7.83 -10.87
N LEU A 61 -10.46 -6.79 -10.14
CA LEU A 61 -9.99 -6.54 -8.79
C LEU A 61 -11.08 -6.89 -7.78
N LYS A 62 -10.69 -7.44 -6.64
CA LYS A 62 -11.57 -7.96 -5.61
C LYS A 62 -11.33 -7.28 -4.27
N GLY A 63 -12.39 -7.14 -3.49
CA GLY A 63 -12.37 -6.56 -2.15
C GLY A 63 -13.54 -7.05 -1.32
N TRP A 64 -13.61 -6.55 -0.09
CA TRP A 64 -14.77 -6.67 0.79
C TRP A 64 -15.14 -5.29 1.32
N VAL A 65 -16.43 -5.00 1.36
CA VAL A 65 -16.94 -3.80 2.00
C VAL A 65 -17.72 -4.16 3.26
N PHE A 66 -17.39 -3.48 4.36
CA PHE A 66 -18.08 -3.56 5.64
C PHE A 66 -18.90 -2.31 5.81
N LEU A 67 -20.20 -2.46 6.03
CA LEU A 67 -21.15 -1.36 6.15
C LEU A 67 -21.69 -1.36 7.59
N PRO A 68 -21.47 -0.28 8.36
CA PRO A 68 -22.04 -0.16 9.70
C PRO A 68 -23.58 -0.18 9.64
N ALA A 69 -24.22 -0.53 10.74
CA ALA A 69 -25.66 -0.39 10.86
C ALA A 69 -26.07 1.08 10.68
N SER A 70 -27.26 1.32 10.10
CA SER A 70 -27.69 2.66 9.69
C SER A 70 -27.69 3.68 10.83
N GLU A 71 -28.02 3.26 12.03
CA GLU A 71 -28.03 4.10 13.25
C GLU A 71 -26.62 4.51 13.71
N ARG A 72 -25.56 3.89 13.19
CA ARG A 72 -24.15 4.18 13.52
C ARG A 72 -23.39 4.83 12.38
N GLU A 73 -24.03 5.08 11.24
CA GLU A 73 -23.34 5.67 10.09
C GLU A 73 -22.84 7.09 10.37
N SER A 74 -21.55 7.30 10.16
CA SER A 74 -20.88 8.60 10.37
C SER A 74 -20.84 9.48 9.11
N GLY A 75 -21.35 9.02 7.99
CA GLY A 75 -21.19 9.67 6.68
C GLY A 75 -19.74 9.66 6.18
N LYS A 76 -18.94 8.69 6.63
CA LYS A 76 -17.53 8.53 6.29
C LYS A 76 -17.27 7.17 5.66
N ALA A 77 -16.32 7.12 4.73
CA ALA A 77 -15.90 5.91 4.05
C ALA A 77 -14.37 5.82 4.02
N VAL A 78 -13.80 4.63 4.15
CA VAL A 78 -12.35 4.42 4.15
C VAL A 78 -11.95 3.26 3.24
N ILE A 79 -10.90 3.48 2.44
CA ILE A 79 -10.23 2.43 1.66
C ILE A 79 -8.99 1.97 2.43
N LEU A 80 -8.86 0.66 2.61
CA LEU A 80 -7.80 0.01 3.38
C LEU A 80 -6.92 -0.82 2.47
N LEU A 81 -5.62 -0.50 2.41
CA LEU A 81 -4.65 -1.10 1.50
C LEU A 81 -3.54 -1.85 2.24
N HIS A 82 -3.39 -3.13 1.93
CA HIS A 82 -2.37 -4.01 2.50
C HIS A 82 -0.97 -3.82 1.91
N GLY A 83 0.05 -4.33 2.59
CA GLY A 83 1.44 -4.37 2.15
C GLY A 83 1.74 -5.46 1.09
N ALA A 84 2.95 -5.42 0.51
CA ALA A 84 3.38 -6.42 -0.46
C ALA A 84 3.42 -7.84 0.14
N GLY A 85 2.87 -8.81 -0.61
CA GLY A 85 2.82 -10.22 -0.20
C GLY A 85 1.74 -10.56 0.83
N ASP A 86 0.85 -9.60 1.13
CA ASP A 86 -0.34 -9.79 1.97
C ASP A 86 -1.63 -9.73 1.09
N SER A 87 -2.77 -9.58 1.70
CA SER A 87 -4.08 -9.45 1.05
C SER A 87 -5.02 -8.61 1.92
N ARG A 88 -6.25 -8.40 1.44
CA ARG A 88 -7.32 -7.78 2.24
C ARG A 88 -7.48 -8.39 3.65
N LYS A 89 -7.03 -9.64 3.85
CA LYS A 89 -7.10 -10.32 5.15
C LYS A 89 -6.29 -9.60 6.23
N GLY A 90 -5.12 -9.09 5.89
CA GLY A 90 -4.28 -8.32 6.82
C GLY A 90 -4.91 -7.00 7.27
N MET A 91 -5.91 -6.50 6.52
CA MET A 91 -6.60 -5.24 6.83
C MET A 91 -7.91 -5.43 7.63
N LEU A 92 -8.28 -6.67 7.97
CA LEU A 92 -9.55 -6.95 8.64
C LEU A 92 -9.67 -6.34 10.04
N GLY A 93 -8.56 -6.25 10.78
CA GLY A 93 -8.53 -5.56 12.07
C GLY A 93 -8.91 -4.09 11.94
N PHE A 94 -8.39 -3.41 10.93
CA PHE A 94 -8.75 -2.02 10.61
C PHE A 94 -10.17 -1.90 10.09
N ALA A 95 -10.65 -2.85 9.27
CA ALA A 95 -12.04 -2.87 8.82
C ALA A 95 -13.01 -2.92 10.00
N ARG A 96 -12.74 -3.81 10.98
CA ARG A 96 -13.48 -3.87 12.23
C ARG A 96 -13.46 -2.54 12.97
N PHE A 97 -12.27 -2.00 13.20
CA PHE A 97 -12.08 -0.73 13.91
C PHE A 97 -12.91 0.39 13.27
N PHE A 98 -12.78 0.60 11.97
CA PHE A 98 -13.51 1.67 11.29
C PHE A 98 -15.02 1.43 11.22
N ALA A 99 -15.47 0.19 11.01
CA ALA A 99 -16.90 -0.12 11.01
C ALA A 99 -17.54 0.11 12.39
N GLN A 100 -16.82 -0.20 13.49
CA GLN A 100 -17.26 0.13 14.86
C GLN A 100 -17.39 1.63 15.09
N HIS A 101 -16.62 2.47 14.37
CA HIS A 101 -16.69 3.93 14.41
C HIS A 101 -17.61 4.51 13.32
N GLY A 102 -18.45 3.68 12.69
CA GLY A 102 -19.47 4.14 11.75
C GLY A 102 -18.96 4.43 10.33
N TYR A 103 -17.76 4.02 9.98
CA TYR A 103 -17.24 4.17 8.60
C TYR A 103 -17.67 2.99 7.73
N ALA A 104 -18.05 3.26 6.48
CA ALA A 104 -18.05 2.24 5.46
C ALA A 104 -16.59 1.90 5.12
N ALA A 105 -16.14 0.67 5.43
CA ALA A 105 -14.75 0.26 5.26
C ALA A 105 -14.60 -0.71 4.09
N LEU A 106 -13.77 -0.37 3.11
CA LEU A 106 -13.44 -1.20 1.96
C LEU A 106 -12.02 -1.73 2.09
N VAL A 107 -11.86 -3.04 2.21
CA VAL A 107 -10.56 -3.72 2.13
C VAL A 107 -10.40 -4.34 0.75
N VAL A 108 -9.28 -4.11 0.09
CA VAL A 108 -9.05 -4.56 -1.28
C VAL A 108 -7.82 -5.45 -1.40
N ASP A 109 -7.86 -6.42 -2.32
CA ASP A 109 -6.64 -7.05 -2.81
C ASP A 109 -6.06 -6.19 -3.92
N SER A 110 -4.84 -5.72 -3.75
CA SER A 110 -4.08 -5.07 -4.82
C SER A 110 -3.86 -6.02 -6.00
N ARG A 111 -3.53 -5.47 -7.17
CA ARG A 111 -3.16 -6.29 -8.34
C ARG A 111 -2.17 -7.38 -7.98
N GLY A 112 -2.37 -8.58 -8.53
CA GLY A 112 -1.49 -9.72 -8.30
C GLY A 112 -1.47 -10.25 -6.88
N HIS A 113 -2.32 -9.74 -5.98
CA HIS A 113 -2.45 -10.20 -4.60
C HIS A 113 -3.82 -10.86 -4.36
N GLY A 114 -3.89 -11.71 -3.34
CA GLY A 114 -5.12 -12.38 -2.96
C GLY A 114 -5.78 -13.07 -4.15
N VAL A 115 -7.04 -12.71 -4.42
CA VAL A 115 -7.81 -13.20 -5.58
C VAL A 115 -8.02 -12.12 -6.66
N SER A 116 -7.39 -10.97 -6.53
CA SER A 116 -7.36 -9.97 -7.59
C SER A 116 -6.54 -10.44 -8.77
N ALA A 117 -7.05 -10.18 -9.98
CA ALA A 117 -6.31 -10.40 -11.21
C ALA A 117 -5.18 -9.36 -11.36
N GLY A 118 -4.49 -9.43 -12.46
CA GLY A 118 -3.30 -8.66 -12.76
C GLY A 118 -2.06 -9.56 -12.67
N PRO A 119 -1.33 -9.69 -13.78
CA PRO A 119 -0.19 -10.59 -13.82
C PRO A 119 1.00 -10.06 -13.01
N ARG A 120 1.00 -8.78 -12.69
CA ARG A 120 2.15 -8.09 -12.07
C ARG A 120 1.73 -7.05 -11.05
N VAL A 121 2.59 -6.88 -10.06
CA VAL A 121 2.57 -5.80 -9.07
C VAL A 121 3.45 -4.68 -9.58
N THR A 122 2.97 -3.45 -9.63
CA THR A 122 3.71 -2.30 -10.17
C THR A 122 3.98 -1.21 -9.13
N TYR A 123 3.72 -1.50 -7.86
CA TYR A 123 4.09 -0.66 -6.69
C TYR A 123 3.53 0.77 -6.72
N GLY A 124 2.43 0.99 -7.44
CA GLY A 124 1.77 2.28 -7.57
C GLY A 124 1.70 2.79 -9.00
N LEU A 125 2.45 2.22 -9.96
CA LEU A 125 2.41 2.67 -11.34
C LEU A 125 1.01 2.50 -11.97
N LEU A 126 0.42 1.32 -11.81
CA LEU A 126 -0.94 1.01 -12.24
C LEU A 126 -1.94 1.10 -11.08
N GLU A 127 -1.53 0.70 -9.89
CA GLU A 127 -2.39 0.61 -8.71
C GLU A 127 -2.99 1.97 -8.30
N LYS A 128 -2.28 3.08 -8.54
CA LYS A 128 -2.81 4.42 -8.23
C LYS A 128 -4.10 4.75 -9.00
N THR A 129 -4.26 4.24 -10.22
CA THR A 129 -5.48 4.41 -11.01
C THR A 129 -6.60 3.49 -10.53
N ASP A 130 -6.26 2.32 -9.97
CA ASP A 130 -7.23 1.43 -9.37
C ASP A 130 -7.91 2.06 -8.15
N MET A 131 -7.19 2.93 -7.42
CA MET A 131 -7.74 3.64 -6.27
C MET A 131 -8.89 4.57 -6.65
N THR A 132 -8.81 5.25 -7.79
CA THR A 132 -9.93 6.06 -8.30
C THR A 132 -11.18 5.21 -8.55
N ARG A 133 -11.01 4.02 -9.15
CA ARG A 133 -12.13 3.10 -9.39
C ARG A 133 -12.71 2.50 -8.11
N TRP A 134 -11.86 2.20 -7.14
CA TRP A 134 -12.30 1.78 -5.82
C TRP A 134 -13.04 2.89 -5.06
N ALA A 135 -12.59 4.15 -5.21
CA ALA A 135 -13.28 5.32 -4.68
C ALA A 135 -14.66 5.49 -5.35
N ASP A 136 -14.75 5.35 -6.68
CA ASP A 136 -16.03 5.37 -7.41
C ASP A 136 -16.98 4.30 -6.88
N TYR A 137 -16.48 3.07 -6.75
CA TYR A 137 -17.28 1.96 -6.21
C TYR A 137 -17.78 2.26 -4.80
N LEU A 138 -16.90 2.64 -3.87
CA LEU A 138 -17.27 2.88 -2.48
C LEU A 138 -18.26 4.04 -2.33
N LEU A 139 -18.02 5.13 -3.06
CA LEU A 139 -18.91 6.30 -3.04
C LEU A 139 -20.23 6.05 -3.76
N SER A 140 -20.30 5.13 -4.73
CA SER A 140 -21.59 4.70 -5.31
C SER A 140 -22.48 3.97 -4.31
N LEU A 141 -21.86 3.28 -3.33
CA LEU A 141 -22.59 2.63 -2.23
C LEU A 141 -22.99 3.59 -1.11
N LYS A 142 -22.21 4.65 -0.92
CA LYS A 142 -22.37 5.67 0.10
C LYS A 142 -22.26 7.07 -0.50
N PRO A 143 -23.28 7.51 -1.26
CA PRO A 143 -23.28 8.83 -1.87
C PRO A 143 -23.13 9.93 -0.82
N GLY A 144 -22.26 10.90 -1.09
CA GLY A 144 -21.99 12.01 -0.18
C GLY A 144 -21.06 11.69 1.01
N ALA A 145 -20.60 10.44 1.16
CA ALA A 145 -19.65 10.11 2.22
C ALA A 145 -18.29 10.80 2.00
N ARG A 146 -17.68 11.24 3.09
CA ARG A 146 -16.30 11.72 3.10
C ARG A 146 -15.34 10.56 2.99
N LEU A 147 -14.45 10.59 2.00
CA LEU A 147 -13.53 9.49 1.68
C LEU A 147 -12.18 9.66 2.37
N TYR A 148 -11.70 8.59 2.97
CA TYR A 148 -10.42 8.48 3.65
C TYR A 148 -9.64 7.26 3.16
N GLY A 149 -8.33 7.23 3.41
CA GLY A 149 -7.47 6.10 3.07
C GLY A 149 -6.54 5.72 4.22
N LEU A 150 -6.33 4.42 4.43
CA LEU A 150 -5.26 3.92 5.30
C LEU A 150 -4.52 2.80 4.57
N GLY A 151 -3.21 2.94 4.45
CA GLY A 151 -2.37 1.96 3.79
C GLY A 151 -1.15 1.57 4.61
N MET A 152 -0.68 0.35 4.39
CA MET A 152 0.50 -0.23 5.05
C MET A 152 1.58 -0.53 4.01
N SER A 153 2.83 -0.08 4.23
CA SER A 153 3.98 -0.39 3.38
C SER A 153 3.71 -0.05 1.91
N MET A 154 3.71 -1.03 1.01
CA MET A 154 3.32 -0.86 -0.39
C MET A 154 1.96 -0.15 -0.53
N GLY A 155 0.96 -0.55 0.25
CA GLY A 155 -0.37 0.08 0.23
C GLY A 155 -0.35 1.55 0.64
N ALA A 156 0.51 1.92 1.60
CA ALA A 156 0.75 3.31 1.99
C ALA A 156 1.32 4.13 0.83
N SER A 157 2.33 3.59 0.16
CA SER A 157 2.97 4.22 -0.99
C SER A 157 2.05 4.32 -2.21
N ILE A 158 1.18 3.33 -2.42
CA ILE A 158 0.14 3.38 -3.47
C ILE A 158 -0.87 4.49 -3.18
N LEU A 159 -1.36 4.60 -1.93
CA LEU A 159 -2.32 5.65 -1.55
C LEU A 159 -1.74 7.05 -1.73
N ILE A 160 -0.49 7.27 -1.34
CA ILE A 160 0.17 8.58 -1.56
C ILE A 160 0.23 8.89 -3.07
N GLN A 161 0.61 7.91 -3.90
CA GLN A 161 0.67 8.11 -5.35
C GLN A 161 -0.73 8.30 -5.98
N ALA A 162 -1.76 7.68 -5.41
CA ALA A 162 -3.13 7.87 -5.88
C ALA A 162 -3.62 9.31 -5.73
N LEU A 163 -3.04 10.10 -4.83
CA LEU A 163 -3.37 11.51 -4.66
C LEU A 163 -3.03 12.39 -5.87
N ASP A 164 -2.23 11.89 -6.82
CA ASP A 164 -2.04 12.56 -8.11
C ASP A 164 -3.36 12.64 -8.91
N ASN A 165 -4.18 11.58 -8.87
CA ASN A 165 -5.36 11.40 -9.70
C ASN A 165 -6.66 11.46 -8.91
N GLU A 166 -6.65 11.07 -7.63
CA GLU A 166 -7.83 10.97 -6.78
C GLU A 166 -7.86 12.09 -5.74
N LYS A 167 -8.68 13.10 -6.00
CA LYS A 167 -8.77 14.31 -5.17
C LYS A 167 -9.88 14.26 -4.13
N ARG A 168 -10.69 13.20 -4.11
CA ARG A 168 -11.81 13.06 -3.16
C ARG A 168 -11.38 12.59 -1.77
N PHE A 169 -10.14 12.09 -1.61
CA PHE A 169 -9.61 11.79 -0.28
C PHE A 169 -9.52 13.05 0.57
N ARG A 170 -10.21 13.04 1.71
CA ARG A 170 -10.14 14.13 2.71
C ARG A 170 -8.81 14.10 3.44
N SER A 171 -8.35 12.92 3.81
CA SER A 171 -7.01 12.69 4.33
C SER A 171 -6.62 11.22 4.20
N VAL A 172 -5.32 10.95 4.33
CA VAL A 172 -4.73 9.61 4.22
C VAL A 172 -3.81 9.34 5.40
N VAL A 173 -3.79 8.08 5.86
CA VAL A 173 -2.80 7.55 6.81
C VAL A 173 -1.92 6.56 6.07
N ALA A 174 -0.61 6.73 6.16
CA ALA A 174 0.40 5.94 5.47
C ALA A 174 1.42 5.38 6.48
N GLU A 175 1.33 4.07 6.79
CA GLU A 175 2.26 3.41 7.70
C GLU A 175 3.41 2.75 6.94
N CYS A 176 4.64 3.10 7.31
CA CYS A 176 5.90 2.62 6.74
C CYS A 176 5.98 2.72 5.21
N PRO A 177 5.61 3.86 4.58
CA PRO A 177 5.75 4.05 3.14
C PRO A 177 7.24 4.13 2.76
N TYR A 178 7.55 3.78 1.50
CA TYR A 178 8.82 4.18 0.88
C TYR A 178 8.67 5.51 0.15
N ALA A 179 9.77 6.27 0.05
CA ALA A 179 9.78 7.56 -0.67
C ALA A 179 9.83 7.37 -2.19
N THR A 180 10.68 6.43 -2.65
CA THR A 180 10.75 5.98 -4.05
C THR A 180 10.95 4.47 -4.11
N PHE A 181 10.50 3.84 -5.20
CA PHE A 181 10.73 2.40 -5.37
C PHE A 181 12.22 2.07 -5.53
N ARG A 182 13.00 3.00 -6.11
CA ARG A 182 14.46 2.87 -6.21
C ARG A 182 15.12 2.84 -4.83
N ALA A 183 14.73 3.71 -3.90
CA ALA A 183 15.23 3.71 -2.52
C ALA A 183 14.88 2.39 -1.81
N ALA A 184 13.63 1.95 -1.90
CA ALA A 184 13.21 0.66 -1.33
C ALA A 184 14.00 -0.52 -1.92
N ALA A 185 14.26 -0.52 -3.23
CA ALA A 185 15.07 -1.54 -3.88
C ALA A 185 16.54 -1.50 -3.41
N SER A 186 17.09 -0.29 -3.19
CA SER A 186 18.47 -0.10 -2.72
C SER A 186 18.70 -0.65 -1.31
N GLU A 187 17.70 -0.58 -0.45
CA GLU A 187 17.74 -1.20 0.88
C GLU A 187 17.52 -2.72 0.83
N ARG A 188 16.64 -3.18 -0.06
CA ARG A 188 16.21 -4.57 -0.10
C ARG A 188 17.21 -5.49 -0.82
N ILE A 189 17.83 -5.04 -1.91
CA ILE A 189 18.72 -5.89 -2.72
C ILE A 189 19.93 -6.39 -1.92
N PRO A 190 20.67 -5.56 -1.16
CA PRO A 190 21.76 -6.05 -0.30
C PRO A 190 21.30 -7.12 0.70
N ARG A 191 20.14 -6.90 1.32
CA ARG A 191 19.58 -7.86 2.29
C ARG A 191 19.19 -9.20 1.66
N LEU A 192 18.71 -9.19 0.41
CA LEU A 192 18.29 -10.41 -0.30
C LEU A 192 19.46 -11.19 -0.92
N THR A 193 20.50 -10.48 -1.34
CA THR A 193 21.61 -11.05 -2.10
C THR A 193 22.87 -11.25 -1.28
N GLY A 194 23.00 -10.59 -0.14
CA GLY A 194 24.25 -10.50 0.63
C GLY A 194 25.33 -9.65 -0.02
N LEU A 195 25.05 -9.01 -1.16
CA LEU A 195 26.01 -8.15 -1.86
C LEU A 195 26.21 -6.82 -1.11
N PRO A 196 27.42 -6.25 -1.14
CA PRO A 196 27.63 -4.91 -0.60
C PRO A 196 26.72 -3.87 -1.28
N ALA A 197 26.27 -2.86 -0.52
CA ALA A 197 25.37 -1.82 -1.02
C ALA A 197 25.88 -1.08 -2.28
N ALA A 198 27.20 -0.95 -2.42
CA ALA A 198 27.82 -0.36 -3.61
C ALA A 198 27.46 -1.05 -4.94
N PHE A 199 27.11 -2.34 -4.90
CA PHE A 199 26.65 -3.08 -6.08
C PHE A 199 25.15 -2.99 -6.34
N ALA A 200 24.38 -2.44 -5.41
CA ALA A 200 22.91 -2.34 -5.55
C ALA A 200 22.51 -1.43 -6.72
N SER A 201 23.15 -0.26 -6.86
CA SER A 201 22.78 0.73 -7.88
C SER A 201 22.85 0.21 -9.32
N PRO A 202 23.93 -0.41 -9.79
CA PRO A 202 23.98 -0.97 -11.16
C PRO A 202 22.98 -2.12 -11.36
N ILE A 203 22.75 -2.97 -10.34
CA ILE A 203 21.78 -4.06 -10.41
C ILE A 203 20.37 -3.48 -10.55
N ILE A 204 20.02 -2.45 -9.78
CA ILE A 204 18.72 -1.76 -9.86
C ILE A 204 18.56 -1.11 -11.23
N GLY A 205 19.58 -0.42 -11.73
CA GLY A 205 19.55 0.19 -13.07
C GLY A 205 19.24 -0.84 -14.16
N ALA A 206 19.93 -1.98 -14.13
CA ALA A 206 19.69 -3.07 -15.08
C ALA A 206 18.30 -3.71 -14.89
N ALA A 207 17.84 -3.89 -13.64
CA ALA A 207 16.52 -4.43 -13.33
C ALA A 207 15.38 -3.51 -13.83
N PHE A 208 15.53 -2.20 -13.64
CA PHE A 208 14.54 -1.22 -14.09
C PHE A 208 14.54 -1.07 -15.62
N LEU A 209 15.73 -1.11 -16.24
CA LEU A 209 15.82 -1.16 -17.70
C LEU A 209 15.14 -2.41 -18.26
N TYR A 210 15.37 -3.58 -17.65
CA TYR A 210 14.69 -4.81 -18.06
C TYR A 210 13.16 -4.68 -17.92
N ALA A 211 12.65 -4.18 -16.80
CA ALA A 211 11.21 -3.96 -16.60
C ALA A 211 10.63 -3.05 -17.69
N ARG A 212 11.34 -1.98 -18.05
CA ARG A 212 10.93 -1.04 -19.10
C ARG A 212 10.92 -1.68 -20.47
N LEU A 213 11.98 -2.41 -20.85
CA LEU A 213 12.09 -3.05 -22.16
C LEU A 213 11.12 -4.23 -22.30
N ARG A 214 10.95 -5.03 -21.25
CA ARG A 214 10.16 -6.26 -21.28
C ARG A 214 8.67 -6.02 -21.12
N TYR A 215 8.28 -5.04 -20.28
CA TYR A 215 6.91 -4.82 -19.84
C TYR A 215 6.38 -3.41 -20.08
N GLY A 216 7.23 -2.48 -20.50
CA GLY A 216 6.87 -1.07 -20.63
C GLY A 216 6.73 -0.33 -19.30
N TYR A 217 7.20 -0.91 -18.18
CA TYR A 217 7.06 -0.31 -16.85
C TYR A 217 8.28 0.54 -16.51
N ASP A 218 8.07 1.84 -16.36
CA ASP A 218 9.06 2.76 -15.82
C ASP A 218 8.99 2.75 -14.28
N LEU A 219 9.80 1.89 -13.66
CA LEU A 219 9.81 1.76 -12.19
C LEU A 219 10.44 2.97 -11.48
N ASP A 220 11.17 3.84 -12.19
CA ASP A 220 11.64 5.12 -11.64
C ASP A 220 10.50 6.12 -11.46
N ALA A 221 9.42 5.99 -12.21
CA ALA A 221 8.22 6.81 -12.03
C ALA A 221 7.41 6.45 -10.77
N VAL A 222 7.76 5.36 -10.07
CA VAL A 222 7.14 4.98 -8.79
C VAL A 222 7.76 5.82 -7.68
N SER A 223 7.17 6.99 -7.43
CA SER A 223 7.72 8.03 -6.56
C SER A 223 6.64 8.67 -5.68
N PRO A 224 6.29 8.03 -4.55
CA PRO A 224 5.42 8.64 -3.54
C PRO A 224 5.85 10.05 -3.12
N VAL A 225 7.15 10.31 -3.01
CA VAL A 225 7.66 11.63 -2.62
C VAL A 225 7.27 12.73 -3.61
N GLU A 226 7.30 12.45 -4.92
CA GLU A 226 6.86 13.40 -5.92
C GLU A 226 5.34 13.64 -5.89
N SER A 227 4.56 12.59 -5.63
CA SER A 227 3.10 12.71 -5.46
C SER A 227 2.75 13.50 -4.21
N LEU A 228 3.45 13.24 -3.09
CA LEU A 228 3.24 13.97 -1.85
C LEU A 228 3.59 15.46 -1.99
N ARG A 229 4.67 15.79 -2.72
CA ARG A 229 5.08 17.17 -2.98
C ARG A 229 3.98 18.00 -3.67
N ARG A 230 3.17 17.36 -4.51
CA ARG A 230 2.13 18.02 -5.33
C ARG A 230 0.74 17.99 -4.71
N THR A 231 0.51 17.18 -3.69
CA THR A 231 -0.83 17.06 -3.10
C THR A 231 -1.12 18.14 -2.07
N HIS A 232 -2.40 18.52 -1.99
CA HIS A 232 -2.95 19.32 -0.89
C HIS A 232 -3.74 18.44 0.10
N THR A 233 -3.91 17.16 -0.19
CA THR A 233 -4.57 16.23 0.72
C THR A 233 -3.67 15.97 1.92
N PRO A 234 -4.16 16.12 3.15
CA PRO A 234 -3.39 15.85 4.36
C PRO A 234 -2.98 14.37 4.47
N VAL A 235 -1.71 14.10 4.77
CA VAL A 235 -1.16 12.75 4.95
C VAL A 235 -0.51 12.60 6.32
N LEU A 236 -1.01 11.67 7.14
CA LEU A 236 -0.32 11.21 8.35
C LEU A 236 0.64 10.09 7.98
N LEU A 237 1.92 10.35 8.12
CA LEU A 237 2.99 9.38 7.98
C LEU A 237 3.27 8.75 9.35
N ILE A 238 3.25 7.43 9.43
CA ILE A 238 3.55 6.67 10.64
C ILE A 238 4.72 5.75 10.34
N HIS A 239 5.77 5.73 11.16
CA HIS A 239 6.90 4.84 10.94
C HIS A 239 7.47 4.28 12.23
N GLY A 240 7.70 2.97 12.27
CA GLY A 240 8.36 2.32 13.39
C GLY A 240 9.87 2.60 13.38
N LEU A 241 10.43 3.08 14.50
CA LEU A 241 11.87 3.37 14.59
C LEU A 241 12.76 2.11 14.57
N ALA A 242 12.18 0.93 14.83
CA ALA A 242 12.86 -0.36 14.71
C ALA A 242 12.53 -1.09 13.41
N ASP A 243 12.05 -0.38 12.38
CA ASP A 243 11.74 -0.95 11.07
C ASP A 243 13.03 -1.45 10.39
N ASP A 244 13.08 -2.77 10.16
CA ASP A 244 14.20 -3.47 9.54
C ASP A 244 13.98 -3.75 8.04
N ARG A 245 12.86 -3.27 7.45
CA ARG A 245 12.51 -3.47 6.04
C ARG A 245 12.58 -2.21 5.22
N THR A 246 12.04 -1.11 5.76
CA THR A 246 12.03 0.21 5.14
C THR A 246 12.61 1.20 6.15
N ASP A 247 13.66 1.90 5.78
CA ASP A 247 14.32 2.85 6.66
C ASP A 247 13.37 4.01 7.05
N PRO A 248 13.24 4.38 8.34
CA PRO A 248 12.43 5.52 8.77
C PRO A 248 12.80 6.84 8.07
N GLY A 249 14.05 6.96 7.59
CA GLY A 249 14.50 8.08 6.77
C GLY A 249 13.64 8.32 5.54
N GLN A 250 13.03 7.28 4.96
CA GLN A 250 12.13 7.45 3.82
C GLN A 250 10.84 8.20 4.20
N SER A 251 10.28 7.98 5.39
CA SER A 251 9.14 8.80 5.86
C SER A 251 9.54 10.22 6.24
N ARG A 252 10.77 10.42 6.73
CA ARG A 252 11.32 11.78 6.96
C ARG A 252 11.49 12.53 5.64
N GLU A 253 11.97 11.86 4.59
CA GLU A 253 12.07 12.43 3.23
C GLU A 253 10.69 12.82 2.70
N LEU A 254 9.69 11.94 2.85
CA LEU A 254 8.31 12.22 2.49
C LEU A 254 7.78 13.46 3.22
N HIS A 255 7.93 13.51 4.54
CA HIS A 255 7.49 14.65 5.34
C HIS A 255 8.19 15.94 4.92
N ALA A 256 9.50 15.91 4.72
CA ALA A 256 10.27 17.07 4.27
C ALA A 256 9.84 17.59 2.89
N ALA A 257 9.30 16.72 2.03
CA ALA A 257 8.83 17.11 0.70
C ALA A 257 7.53 17.95 0.73
N ASN A 258 6.69 17.79 1.77
CA ASN A 258 5.46 18.57 1.94
C ASN A 258 5.05 18.69 3.42
N PRO A 259 5.79 19.43 4.24
CA PRO A 259 5.53 19.57 5.68
C PRO A 259 4.21 20.33 5.98
N ALA A 260 3.72 21.12 5.02
CA ALA A 260 2.45 21.84 5.18
C ALA A 260 1.22 20.92 5.14
N ASN A 261 1.30 19.80 4.42
CA ASN A 261 0.19 18.85 4.25
C ASN A 261 0.55 17.44 4.76
N SER A 262 1.59 17.29 5.56
CA SER A 262 1.91 16.02 6.20
C SER A 262 2.29 16.20 7.67
N GLU A 263 2.05 15.15 8.44
CA GLU A 263 2.53 15.00 9.82
C GLU A 263 3.27 13.66 9.90
N LEU A 264 4.40 13.63 10.61
CA LEU A 264 5.17 12.40 10.83
C LEU A 264 5.11 12.00 12.29
N TRP A 265 4.67 10.77 12.53
CA TRP A 265 4.74 10.12 13.83
C TRP A 265 5.68 8.93 13.78
N GLU A 266 6.79 9.03 14.48
CA GLU A 266 7.77 7.96 14.63
C GLU A 266 7.49 7.18 15.92
N VAL A 267 7.37 5.85 15.82
CA VAL A 267 6.96 4.99 16.92
C VAL A 267 8.16 4.23 17.48
N PRO A 268 8.63 4.55 18.69
CA PRO A 268 9.76 3.84 19.31
C PRO A 268 9.45 2.35 19.47
N GLY A 269 10.42 1.49 19.12
CA GLY A 269 10.34 0.05 19.27
C GLY A 269 9.43 -0.68 18.28
N ALA A 270 8.63 0.03 17.48
CA ALA A 270 7.81 -0.60 16.43
C ALA A 270 8.70 -1.01 15.26
N LYS A 271 8.52 -2.25 14.79
CA LYS A 271 9.08 -2.76 13.54
C LYS A 271 8.16 -2.40 12.36
N HIS A 272 8.48 -2.94 11.18
CA HIS A 272 7.71 -2.72 9.96
C HIS A 272 6.22 -3.00 10.14
N VAL A 273 5.37 -1.98 9.93
CA VAL A 273 3.91 -2.01 10.08
C VAL A 273 3.41 -2.56 11.43
N GLN A 274 4.10 -2.21 12.51
CA GLN A 274 3.75 -2.65 13.87
C GLN A 274 3.36 -1.49 14.81
N ALA A 275 3.16 -0.28 14.31
CA ALA A 275 2.76 0.84 15.15
C ALA A 275 1.44 0.57 15.89
N SER A 276 0.45 -0.01 15.20
CA SER A 276 -0.83 -0.39 15.77
C SER A 276 -0.75 -1.54 16.80
N VAL A 277 0.36 -2.29 16.84
CA VAL A 277 0.60 -3.36 17.83
C VAL A 277 1.33 -2.82 19.05
N VAL A 278 2.37 -2.00 18.82
CA VAL A 278 3.25 -1.48 19.87
C VAL A 278 2.60 -0.33 20.65
N ALA A 279 1.85 0.53 19.96
CA ALA A 279 1.21 1.71 20.51
C ALA A 279 -0.28 1.78 20.11
N GLN A 280 -1.03 0.68 20.30
CA GLN A 280 -2.38 0.51 19.79
C GLN A 280 -3.30 1.71 20.09
N ARG A 281 -3.42 2.08 21.36
CA ARG A 281 -4.32 3.15 21.78
C ARG A 281 -3.94 4.49 21.13
N GLU A 282 -2.65 4.84 21.14
CA GLU A 282 -2.17 6.08 20.54
C GLU A 282 -2.35 6.07 19.02
N PHE A 283 -2.14 4.92 18.36
CA PHE A 283 -2.39 4.75 16.93
C PHE A 283 -3.86 5.03 16.59
N GLU A 284 -4.79 4.38 17.29
CA GLU A 284 -6.23 4.57 17.09
C GLU A 284 -6.65 6.03 17.32
N GLU A 285 -6.21 6.66 18.43
CA GLU A 285 -6.50 8.06 18.74
C GLU A 285 -5.94 9.03 17.68
N ARG A 286 -4.70 8.81 17.19
CA ARG A 286 -4.08 9.66 16.17
C ARG A 286 -4.78 9.52 14.82
N VAL A 287 -5.08 8.29 14.40
CA VAL A 287 -5.78 8.02 13.15
C VAL A 287 -7.17 8.66 13.14
N MET A 288 -7.96 8.48 14.21
CA MET A 288 -9.30 9.08 14.31
C MET A 288 -9.24 10.60 14.30
N ARG A 289 -8.33 11.20 15.08
CA ARG A 289 -8.13 12.66 15.10
C ARG A 289 -7.71 13.20 13.74
N TRP A 290 -6.88 12.43 13.02
CA TRP A 290 -6.42 12.81 11.66
C TRP A 290 -7.58 12.84 10.67
N PHE A 291 -8.49 11.87 10.76
CA PHE A 291 -9.67 11.80 9.90
C PHE A 291 -10.78 12.80 10.28
N GLU A 292 -10.62 13.54 11.35
CA GLU A 292 -11.55 14.60 11.76
C GLU A 292 -11.08 16.02 11.39
N LYS A 293 -9.82 16.16 10.98
CA LYS A 293 -9.30 17.41 10.40
C LYS A 293 -9.94 17.67 9.03
#